data_e56ff1dacf2a0695fb46877b80920127
#
_entry.id   e56ff1dacf2a0695fb46877b80920127
#
_cell.length_a   1.000
_cell.length_b   1.000
_cell.length_c   1.000
_cell.angle_alpha   90.00
_cell.angle_beta   90.00
_cell.angle_gamma   90.00
#
_symmetry.space_group_name_H-M   'P 1'
#
loop_
_entity.id
_entity.type
_entity.pdbx_description
1 polymer ?
#
loop_
_entity_poly.entity_id
_entity_poly.type
_entity_poly.pdbx_seq_one_letter_code
_entity_poly.pdbx_strand_id
1 'polypeptide(L)'
;GKRMIESKTDKDVTVFVASEFATDAPKLKESTFVVFISQSGETADSREALRITNSLGIPSLTITNVKGSTLSRETDHTALLYAGPEIAVASTKAYTAQLTVLMFLSYALKTELEKSELENLRKQIARTASEMEILVVNKEKVKEIAHQYLVGKRNAFFIGRGSDFDVSLESALKLKEISYIQAEGFAGGELKHGTIALIEDGTPIIALNTVYKTSELLRSNIEEVKARGANIFVISRSGTEKENDQIVLPLLAEEMYPL
;
A
#
# COMPACT_ATOMS: atom_id res chain seq x y z
N GLY A 1 -3.51 -3.18 5.09
CA GLY A 1 -3.81 -3.82 6.36
C GLY A 1 -5.29 -3.74 6.71
N LYS A 2 -5.82 -2.53 6.99
CA LYS A 2 -7.23 -2.33 7.40
C LYS A 2 -8.21 -3.10 6.51
N ARG A 3 -8.25 -2.81 5.21
CA ARG A 3 -9.18 -3.48 4.28
C ARG A 3 -9.03 -5.01 4.26
N MET A 4 -7.81 -5.51 4.41
CA MET A 4 -7.54 -6.97 4.44
C MET A 4 -8.19 -7.62 5.66
N ILE A 5 -8.05 -7.02 6.83
CA ILE A 5 -8.62 -7.55 8.07
C ILE A 5 -10.15 -7.44 8.06
N GLU A 6 -10.69 -6.27 7.78
CA GLU A 6 -12.14 -6.03 7.77
C GLU A 6 -12.89 -6.84 6.70
N SER A 7 -12.24 -7.18 5.59
CA SER A 7 -12.85 -8.04 4.55
C SER A 7 -12.98 -9.51 4.95
N LYS A 8 -12.25 -9.96 5.96
CA LYS A 8 -12.16 -11.37 6.37
C LYS A 8 -12.66 -11.63 7.79
N THR A 9 -12.93 -10.57 8.54
CA THR A 9 -13.31 -10.66 9.96
C THR A 9 -14.37 -9.62 10.31
N ASP A 10 -15.03 -9.79 11.45
CA ASP A 10 -15.96 -8.82 12.03
C ASP A 10 -15.26 -7.77 12.92
N LYS A 11 -13.94 -7.62 12.78
CA LYS A 11 -13.16 -6.71 13.59
C LYS A 11 -13.09 -5.32 12.96
N ASP A 12 -13.38 -4.30 13.73
CA ASP A 12 -13.14 -2.91 13.35
C ASP A 12 -11.64 -2.60 13.40
N VAL A 13 -11.11 -1.98 12.38
CA VAL A 13 -9.71 -1.57 12.31
C VAL A 13 -9.60 -0.06 12.13
N THR A 14 -8.90 0.59 13.06
CA THR A 14 -8.55 2.00 12.96
C THR A 14 -7.06 2.13 12.69
N VAL A 15 -6.68 3.02 11.78
CA VAL A 15 -5.29 3.28 11.41
C VAL A 15 -4.88 4.65 11.93
N PHE A 16 -3.74 4.72 12.61
CA PHE A 16 -3.15 5.97 13.09
C PHE A 16 -1.73 6.12 12.54
N VAL A 17 -1.34 7.35 12.30
CA VAL A 17 0.08 7.71 12.21
C VAL A 17 0.62 7.76 13.64
N ALA A 18 1.79 7.16 13.87
CA ALA A 18 2.32 6.98 15.21
C ALA A 18 2.52 8.30 15.96
N SER A 19 2.95 9.37 15.29
CA SER A 19 3.11 10.71 15.87
C SER A 19 1.79 11.26 16.41
N GLU A 20 0.71 11.11 15.66
CA GLU A 20 -0.61 11.60 16.06
C GLU A 20 -1.18 10.77 17.22
N PHE A 21 -0.96 9.44 17.17
CA PHE A 21 -1.34 8.57 18.28
C PHE A 21 -0.56 8.91 19.56
N ALA A 22 0.71 9.22 19.45
CA ALA A 22 1.54 9.61 20.60
C ALA A 22 1.15 10.97 21.18
N THR A 23 0.65 11.88 20.34
CA THR A 23 0.24 13.24 20.74
C THR A 23 -1.14 13.27 21.38
N ASP A 24 -2.10 12.57 20.77
CA ASP A 24 -3.50 12.53 21.21
C ASP A 24 -4.04 11.09 21.07
N ALA A 25 -3.66 10.25 22.04
CA ALA A 25 -4.04 8.86 22.02
C ALA A 25 -5.56 8.69 22.14
N PRO A 26 -6.19 7.92 21.24
CA PRO A 26 -7.62 7.68 21.32
C PRO A 26 -7.97 6.87 22.57
N LYS A 27 -9.22 6.94 23.01
CA LYS A 27 -9.71 6.05 24.05
C LYS A 27 -9.75 4.61 23.53
N LEU A 28 -8.83 3.80 24.00
CA LEU A 28 -8.77 2.38 23.66
C LEU A 28 -9.72 1.57 24.55
N LYS A 29 -10.41 0.59 23.97
CA LYS A 29 -11.23 -0.36 24.71
C LYS A 29 -10.36 -1.50 25.23
N GLU A 30 -10.75 -2.17 26.30
CA GLU A 30 -10.04 -3.36 26.81
C GLU A 30 -9.90 -4.48 25.77
N SER A 31 -10.85 -4.58 24.82
CA SER A 31 -10.81 -5.55 23.73
C SER A 31 -9.92 -5.13 22.54
N THR A 32 -9.20 -4.01 22.65
CA THR A 32 -8.31 -3.51 21.61
C THR A 32 -7.04 -4.35 21.54
N PHE A 33 -6.53 -4.56 20.33
CA PHE A 33 -5.23 -5.12 20.04
C PHE A 33 -4.47 -4.14 19.13
N VAL A 34 -3.28 -3.73 19.54
CA VAL A 34 -2.51 -2.72 18.80
C VAL A 34 -1.42 -3.38 17.96
N VAL A 35 -1.36 -3.02 16.69
CA VAL A 35 -0.33 -3.51 15.76
C VAL A 35 0.57 -2.35 15.35
N PHE A 36 1.84 -2.42 15.72
CA PHE A 36 2.88 -1.49 15.32
C PHE A 36 3.55 -1.98 14.03
N ILE A 37 3.67 -1.11 13.04
CA ILE A 37 4.34 -1.41 11.77
C ILE A 37 5.53 -0.45 11.64
N SER A 38 6.74 -0.98 11.71
CA SER A 38 7.96 -0.18 11.60
C SER A 38 9.07 -1.04 11.00
N GLN A 39 9.67 -0.59 9.90
CA GLN A 39 10.76 -1.32 9.24
C GLN A 39 11.95 -1.52 10.20
N SER A 40 12.39 -0.47 10.88
CA SER A 40 13.54 -0.50 11.81
C SER A 40 13.17 -0.98 13.21
N GLY A 41 11.91 -0.81 13.63
CA GLY A 41 11.48 -1.02 15.00
C GLY A 41 12.06 -0.03 16.01
N GLU A 42 12.64 1.10 15.54
CA GLU A 42 13.28 2.13 16.36
C GLU A 42 12.67 3.52 16.19
N THR A 43 11.57 3.66 15.43
CA THR A 43 10.91 4.95 15.19
C THR A 43 10.45 5.57 16.50
N ALA A 44 10.89 6.80 16.79
CA ALA A 44 10.65 7.46 18.08
C ALA A 44 9.16 7.54 18.45
N ASP A 45 8.33 7.99 17.51
CA ASP A 45 6.88 8.12 17.75
C ASP A 45 6.20 6.77 17.97
N SER A 46 6.64 5.72 17.26
CA SER A 46 6.13 4.35 17.47
C SER A 46 6.51 3.82 18.85
N ARG A 47 7.68 4.17 19.37
CA ARG A 47 8.11 3.80 20.74
C ARG A 47 7.28 4.52 21.78
N GLU A 48 6.98 5.81 21.59
CA GLU A 48 6.11 6.56 22.49
C GLU A 48 4.67 6.03 22.46
N ALA A 49 4.14 5.73 21.27
CA ALA A 49 2.84 5.09 21.13
C ALA A 49 2.79 3.71 21.84
N LEU A 50 3.88 2.93 21.78
CA LEU A 50 3.99 1.66 22.51
C LEU A 50 4.03 1.88 24.01
N ARG A 51 4.77 2.89 24.51
CA ARG A 51 4.80 3.22 25.94
C ARG A 51 3.40 3.53 26.48
N ILE A 52 2.61 4.30 25.71
CA ILE A 52 1.21 4.59 26.04
C ILE A 52 0.39 3.29 26.06
N THR A 53 0.50 2.47 25.04
CA THR A 53 -0.22 1.20 24.91
C THR A 53 0.08 0.27 26.12
N ASN A 54 1.37 0.12 26.46
CA ASN A 54 1.81 -0.70 27.59
C ASN A 54 1.30 -0.15 28.94
N SER A 55 1.26 1.18 29.11
CA SER A 55 0.73 1.80 30.33
C SER A 55 -0.77 1.53 30.54
N LEU A 56 -1.50 1.23 29.48
CA LEU A 56 -2.92 0.88 29.49
C LEU A 56 -3.16 -0.63 29.59
N GLY A 57 -2.10 -1.45 29.58
CA GLY A 57 -2.22 -2.92 29.60
C GLY A 57 -2.86 -3.50 28.34
N ILE A 58 -2.80 -2.79 27.21
CA ILE A 58 -3.39 -3.21 25.93
C ILE A 58 -2.41 -4.13 25.21
N PRO A 59 -2.83 -5.34 24.78
CA PRO A 59 -1.95 -6.28 24.09
C PRO A 59 -1.51 -5.76 22.72
N SER A 60 -0.27 -6.10 22.36
CA SER A 60 0.39 -5.51 21.20
C SER A 60 1.20 -6.51 20.36
N LEU A 61 1.32 -6.21 19.07
CA LEU A 61 2.16 -6.90 18.10
C LEU A 61 3.03 -5.89 17.36
N THR A 62 4.30 -6.18 17.18
CA THR A 62 5.15 -5.45 16.24
C THR A 62 5.40 -6.26 14.96
N ILE A 63 5.24 -5.62 13.81
CA ILE A 63 5.68 -6.08 12.50
C ILE A 63 6.94 -5.29 12.14
N THR A 64 8.11 -5.92 12.16
CA THR A 64 9.40 -5.24 11.94
C THR A 64 10.40 -6.11 11.20
N ASN A 65 11.38 -5.47 10.55
CA ASN A 65 12.46 -6.19 9.86
C ASN A 65 13.68 -6.45 10.77
N VAL A 66 13.77 -5.75 11.90
CA VAL A 66 14.96 -5.79 12.77
C VAL A 66 14.65 -6.57 14.05
N LYS A 67 15.22 -7.77 14.14
CA LYS A 67 15.17 -8.59 15.35
C LYS A 67 15.95 -7.89 16.48
N GLY A 68 15.35 -7.83 17.67
CA GLY A 68 15.96 -7.19 18.83
C GLY A 68 15.84 -5.66 18.85
N SER A 69 15.10 -5.06 17.92
CA SER A 69 14.73 -3.65 17.99
C SER A 69 13.88 -3.34 19.23
N THR A 70 13.80 -2.07 19.61
CA THR A 70 13.05 -1.65 20.80
C THR A 70 11.60 -2.11 20.72
N LEU A 71 10.91 -1.88 19.60
CA LEU A 71 9.54 -2.36 19.44
C LEU A 71 9.43 -3.87 19.57
N SER A 72 10.38 -4.64 18.97
CA SER A 72 10.34 -6.11 19.04
C SER A 72 10.63 -6.69 20.42
N ARG A 73 11.26 -5.92 21.32
CA ARG A 73 11.52 -6.35 22.71
C ARG A 73 10.41 -5.97 23.67
N GLU A 74 9.70 -4.88 23.39
CA GLU A 74 8.77 -4.25 24.33
C GLU A 74 7.29 -4.49 23.99
N THR A 75 6.98 -5.03 22.80
CA THR A 75 5.62 -5.53 22.47
C THR A 75 5.45 -6.97 22.95
N ASP A 76 4.21 -7.38 23.21
CA ASP A 76 3.90 -8.76 23.63
C ASP A 76 4.24 -9.79 22.54
N HIS A 77 4.10 -9.40 21.27
CA HIS A 77 4.34 -10.28 20.14
C HIS A 77 5.17 -9.59 19.06
N THR A 78 5.93 -10.37 18.30
CA THR A 78 6.74 -9.87 17.18
C THR A 78 6.58 -10.75 15.95
N ALA A 79 6.28 -10.13 14.81
CA ALA A 79 6.37 -10.73 13.48
C ALA A 79 7.54 -10.12 12.71
N LEU A 80 8.54 -10.94 12.37
CA LEU A 80 9.71 -10.51 11.62
C LEU A 80 9.46 -10.63 10.11
N LEU A 81 9.88 -9.62 9.35
CA LEU A 81 9.70 -9.55 7.89
C LEU A 81 10.67 -10.44 7.12
N TYR A 82 11.88 -10.65 7.63
CA TYR A 82 12.97 -11.35 6.95
C TYR A 82 13.29 -10.81 5.55
N ALA A 83 13.04 -9.52 5.32
CA ALA A 83 13.27 -8.87 4.02
C ALA A 83 14.76 -8.55 3.74
N GLY A 84 15.64 -8.90 4.67
CA GLY A 84 17.05 -8.50 4.61
C GLY A 84 17.25 -6.99 4.84
N PRO A 85 18.50 -6.47 4.81
CA PRO A 85 18.77 -5.06 5.06
C PRO A 85 18.16 -4.18 3.97
N GLU A 86 17.44 -3.12 4.37
CA GLU A 86 16.99 -2.07 3.46
C GLU A 86 18.16 -1.11 3.20
N ILE A 87 18.58 -0.95 1.95
CA ILE A 87 19.75 -0.16 1.57
C ILE A 87 19.34 1.19 0.99
N ALA A 88 18.19 1.23 0.30
CA ALA A 88 17.64 2.45 -0.28
C ALA A 88 16.93 3.32 0.77
N VAL A 89 16.88 4.62 0.53
CA VAL A 89 16.10 5.56 1.35
C VAL A 89 14.61 5.20 1.27
N ALA A 90 14.10 4.96 0.06
CA ALA A 90 12.74 4.50 -0.14
C ALA A 90 12.63 3.00 0.19
N SER A 91 11.85 2.68 1.21
CA SER A 91 11.54 1.29 1.55
C SER A 91 10.65 0.67 0.46
N THR A 92 11.10 -0.42 -0.13
CA THR A 92 10.36 -1.14 -1.18
C THR A 92 10.06 -2.58 -0.78
N LYS A 93 11.10 -3.42 -0.66
CA LYS A 93 10.92 -4.83 -0.27
C LYS A 93 10.34 -5.01 1.13
N ALA A 94 10.67 -4.12 2.08
CA ALA A 94 10.08 -4.18 3.41
C ALA A 94 8.58 -3.83 3.36
N TYR A 95 8.16 -2.91 2.50
CA TYR A 95 6.73 -2.62 2.28
C TYR A 95 5.96 -3.85 1.78
N THR A 96 6.43 -4.52 0.74
CA THR A 96 5.77 -5.74 0.23
C THR A 96 5.78 -6.88 1.25
N ALA A 97 6.86 -7.03 2.03
CA ALA A 97 6.93 -7.99 3.13
C ALA A 97 5.94 -7.65 4.26
N GLN A 98 5.77 -6.36 4.61
CA GLN A 98 4.76 -5.90 5.58
C GLN A 98 3.35 -6.23 5.12
N LEU A 99 3.02 -5.97 3.85
CA LEU A 99 1.72 -6.33 3.29
C LEU A 99 1.49 -7.84 3.33
N THR A 100 2.51 -8.65 3.02
CA THR A 100 2.44 -10.11 3.10
C THR A 100 2.15 -10.60 4.52
N VAL A 101 2.83 -10.04 5.53
CA VAL A 101 2.55 -10.36 6.94
C VAL A 101 1.14 -9.93 7.34
N LEU A 102 0.68 -8.75 6.90
CA LEU A 102 -0.68 -8.29 7.16
C LEU A 102 -1.75 -9.17 6.48
N MET A 103 -1.45 -9.74 5.30
CA MET A 103 -2.32 -10.75 4.69
C MET A 103 -2.41 -12.00 5.58
N PHE A 104 -1.31 -12.56 6.02
CA PHE A 104 -1.33 -13.70 6.95
C PHE A 104 -2.07 -13.36 8.25
N LEU A 105 -1.85 -12.18 8.81
CA LEU A 105 -2.56 -11.70 10.00
C LEU A 105 -4.07 -11.64 9.76
N SER A 106 -4.52 -11.15 8.60
CA SER A 106 -5.95 -11.07 8.27
C SER A 106 -6.63 -12.45 8.23
N TYR A 107 -5.92 -13.48 7.78
CA TYR A 107 -6.40 -14.86 7.84
C TYR A 107 -6.34 -15.43 9.25
N ALA A 108 -5.26 -15.17 10.00
CA ALA A 108 -5.11 -15.65 11.38
C ALA A 108 -6.15 -15.07 12.36
N LEU A 109 -6.70 -13.91 12.04
CA LEU A 109 -7.74 -13.24 12.84
C LEU A 109 -9.17 -13.72 12.51
N LYS A 110 -9.35 -14.59 11.52
CA LYS A 110 -10.65 -15.21 11.22
C LYS A 110 -11.11 -16.08 12.40
N THR A 111 -12.41 -16.08 12.67
CA THR A 111 -13.02 -16.94 13.68
C THR A 111 -12.85 -18.43 13.32
N GLU A 112 -12.99 -18.73 12.02
CA GLU A 112 -12.77 -20.07 11.47
C GLU A 112 -11.80 -19.94 10.29
N LEU A 113 -10.71 -20.68 10.34
CA LEU A 113 -9.69 -20.72 9.31
C LEU A 113 -9.47 -22.16 8.86
N GLU A 114 -9.83 -22.45 7.62
CA GLU A 114 -9.55 -23.74 7.02
C GLU A 114 -8.09 -23.84 6.58
N LYS A 115 -7.49 -25.01 6.75
CA LYS A 115 -6.12 -25.29 6.30
C LYS A 115 -5.95 -25.07 4.79
N SER A 116 -6.98 -25.39 4.02
CA SER A 116 -7.04 -25.18 2.56
C SER A 116 -6.91 -23.70 2.17
N GLU A 117 -7.52 -22.78 2.93
CA GLU A 117 -7.43 -21.34 2.69
C GLU A 117 -5.99 -20.83 2.88
N LEU A 118 -5.32 -21.30 3.95
CA LEU A 118 -3.94 -20.92 4.20
C LEU A 118 -2.97 -21.48 3.15
N GLU A 119 -3.20 -22.71 2.70
CA GLU A 119 -2.43 -23.31 1.60
C GLU A 119 -2.66 -22.56 0.28
N ASN A 120 -3.89 -22.15 0.00
CA ASN A 120 -4.20 -21.33 -1.16
C ASN A 120 -3.52 -19.95 -1.09
N LEU A 121 -3.59 -19.26 0.06
CA LEU A 121 -2.90 -18.00 0.29
C LEU A 121 -1.41 -18.12 -0.01
N ARG A 122 -0.74 -19.16 0.51
CA ARG A 122 0.69 -19.41 0.25
C ARG A 122 0.98 -19.57 -1.25
N LYS A 123 0.14 -20.30 -1.98
CA LYS A 123 0.28 -20.50 -3.43
C LYS A 123 0.12 -19.17 -4.19
N GLN A 124 -0.87 -18.36 -3.81
CA GLN A 124 -1.09 -17.05 -4.43
C GLN A 124 0.09 -16.10 -4.18
N ILE A 125 0.63 -16.05 -2.96
CA ILE A 125 1.80 -15.23 -2.64
C ILE A 125 3.02 -15.71 -3.43
N ALA A 126 3.27 -17.02 -3.52
CA ALA A 126 4.38 -17.57 -4.29
C ALA A 126 4.27 -17.23 -5.78
N ARG A 127 3.06 -17.34 -6.35
CA ARG A 127 2.79 -16.93 -7.74
C ARG A 127 3.04 -15.44 -7.92
N THR A 128 2.54 -14.61 -7.02
CA THR A 128 2.75 -13.15 -7.08
C THR A 128 4.23 -12.80 -7.04
N ALA A 129 5.02 -13.45 -6.18
CA ALA A 129 6.46 -13.25 -6.11
C ALA A 129 7.15 -13.59 -7.45
N SER A 130 6.75 -14.67 -8.13
CA SER A 130 7.27 -15.02 -9.45
C SER A 130 6.92 -13.98 -10.51
N GLU A 131 5.70 -13.44 -10.49
CA GLU A 131 5.29 -12.38 -11.42
C GLU A 131 6.02 -11.05 -11.14
N MET A 132 6.27 -10.73 -9.87
CA MET A 132 7.09 -9.57 -9.49
C MET A 132 8.54 -9.71 -10.01
N GLU A 133 9.13 -10.90 -9.94
CA GLU A 133 10.46 -11.17 -10.49
C GLU A 133 10.51 -10.88 -12.00
N ILE A 134 9.49 -11.30 -12.75
CA ILE A 134 9.37 -11.02 -14.18
C ILE A 134 9.32 -9.50 -14.43
N LEU A 135 8.55 -8.75 -13.64
CA LEU A 135 8.46 -7.29 -13.76
C LEU A 135 9.81 -6.62 -13.48
N VAL A 136 10.53 -7.06 -12.45
CA VAL A 136 11.85 -6.52 -12.10
C VAL A 136 12.90 -6.82 -13.19
N VAL A 137 12.86 -8.00 -13.80
CA VAL A 137 13.75 -8.35 -14.92
C VAL A 137 13.45 -7.47 -16.14
N ASN A 138 12.18 -7.15 -16.40
CA ASN A 138 11.74 -6.34 -17.54
C ASN A 138 11.69 -4.82 -17.23
N LYS A 139 12.50 -4.35 -16.31
CA LYS A 139 12.52 -2.96 -15.84
C LYS A 139 12.77 -1.89 -16.91
N GLU A 140 13.37 -2.24 -18.05
CA GLU A 140 13.66 -1.27 -19.13
C GLU A 140 12.36 -0.67 -19.68
N LYS A 141 11.29 -1.44 -19.82
CA LYS A 141 9.98 -0.91 -20.22
C LYS A 141 9.48 0.14 -19.21
N VAL A 142 9.61 -0.14 -17.92
CA VAL A 142 9.20 0.80 -16.85
C VAL A 142 10.06 2.06 -16.88
N LYS A 143 11.36 1.92 -17.16
CA LYS A 143 12.29 3.05 -17.31
C LYS A 143 11.91 3.94 -18.51
N GLU A 144 11.57 3.37 -19.66
CA GLU A 144 11.09 4.11 -20.82
C GLU A 144 9.83 4.90 -20.51
N ILE A 145 8.87 4.28 -19.83
CA ILE A 145 7.64 4.91 -19.39
C ILE A 145 7.95 6.06 -18.42
N ALA A 146 8.77 5.81 -17.40
CA ALA A 146 9.15 6.85 -16.43
C ALA A 146 9.83 8.02 -17.14
N HIS A 147 10.68 7.75 -18.12
CA HIS A 147 11.33 8.80 -18.91
C HIS A 147 10.31 9.60 -19.73
N GLN A 148 9.36 8.94 -20.36
CA GLN A 148 8.32 9.59 -21.17
C GLN A 148 7.39 10.47 -20.36
N TYR A 149 6.98 10.03 -19.16
CA TYR A 149 5.93 10.68 -18.38
C TYR A 149 6.44 11.60 -17.28
N LEU A 150 7.62 11.33 -16.69
CA LEU A 150 8.04 11.98 -15.45
C LEU A 150 9.27 12.89 -15.60
N VAL A 151 10.11 12.69 -16.63
CA VAL A 151 11.30 13.53 -16.80
C VAL A 151 10.94 14.98 -17.03
N GLY A 152 11.55 15.87 -16.25
CA GLY A 152 11.30 17.31 -16.31
C GLY A 152 9.98 17.79 -15.70
N LYS A 153 9.21 16.89 -15.12
CA LYS A 153 7.96 17.23 -14.44
C LYS A 153 8.22 17.65 -12.99
N ARG A 154 7.45 18.61 -12.50
CA ARG A 154 7.53 19.11 -11.11
C ARG A 154 6.49 18.46 -10.19
N ASN A 155 5.38 18.02 -10.75
CA ASN A 155 4.29 17.35 -10.05
C ASN A 155 3.83 16.13 -10.84
N ALA A 156 3.24 15.17 -10.12
CA ALA A 156 2.59 13.99 -10.68
C ALA A 156 1.50 13.51 -9.72
N PHE A 157 0.45 12.88 -10.25
CA PHE A 157 -0.62 12.37 -9.41
C PHE A 157 -0.85 10.88 -9.67
N PHE A 158 -1.16 10.16 -8.59
CA PHE A 158 -1.60 8.78 -8.64
C PHE A 158 -3.08 8.72 -8.33
N ILE A 159 -3.85 7.98 -9.11
CA ILE A 159 -5.28 7.81 -8.87
C ILE A 159 -5.65 6.34 -8.83
N GLY A 160 -6.54 5.98 -7.92
CA GLY A 160 -7.08 4.64 -7.78
C GLY A 160 -8.41 4.63 -7.04
N ARG A 161 -9.03 3.47 -6.96
CA ARG A 161 -10.23 3.23 -6.16
C ARG A 161 -10.07 1.96 -5.34
N GLY A 162 -10.68 1.91 -4.15
CA GLY A 162 -10.51 0.75 -3.26
C GLY A 162 -9.06 0.55 -2.85
N SER A 163 -8.51 -0.65 -3.00
CA SER A 163 -7.09 -0.93 -2.70
C SER A 163 -6.12 -0.17 -3.62
N ASP A 164 -6.51 0.11 -4.86
CA ASP A 164 -5.69 0.90 -5.79
C ASP A 164 -5.47 2.33 -5.28
N PHE A 165 -6.43 2.91 -4.53
CA PHE A 165 -6.22 4.19 -3.86
C PHE A 165 -5.17 4.08 -2.75
N ASP A 166 -5.23 3.03 -1.93
CA ASP A 166 -4.24 2.83 -0.86
C ASP A 166 -2.83 2.66 -1.44
N VAL A 167 -2.70 1.93 -2.56
CA VAL A 167 -1.43 1.79 -3.31
C VAL A 167 -1.00 3.11 -3.96
N SER A 168 -1.94 3.92 -4.44
CA SER A 168 -1.65 5.26 -5.00
C SER A 168 -0.98 6.17 -3.98
N LEU A 169 -1.38 6.13 -2.71
CA LEU A 169 -0.76 6.90 -1.63
C LEU A 169 0.71 6.49 -1.42
N GLU A 170 0.97 5.19 -1.36
CA GLU A 170 2.34 4.66 -1.20
C GLU A 170 3.20 4.95 -2.43
N SER A 171 2.66 4.76 -3.64
CA SER A 171 3.37 5.04 -4.89
C SER A 171 3.79 6.52 -4.98
N ALA A 172 2.90 7.42 -4.60
CA ALA A 172 3.19 8.85 -4.54
C ALA A 172 4.29 9.16 -3.52
N LEU A 173 4.27 8.50 -2.34
CA LEU A 173 5.33 8.63 -1.34
C LEU A 173 6.68 8.17 -1.91
N LYS A 174 6.73 6.98 -2.54
CA LYS A 174 7.97 6.46 -3.14
C LYS A 174 8.50 7.38 -4.23
N LEU A 175 7.65 7.92 -5.09
CA LEU A 175 8.08 8.85 -6.13
C LEU A 175 8.67 10.13 -5.52
N LYS A 176 8.05 10.71 -4.49
CA LYS A 176 8.60 11.88 -3.77
C LYS A 176 9.98 11.63 -3.20
N GLU A 177 10.15 10.49 -2.52
CA GLU A 177 11.39 10.15 -1.81
C GLU A 177 12.60 10.04 -2.75
N ILE A 178 12.41 9.55 -3.99
CA ILE A 178 13.52 9.25 -4.90
C ILE A 178 13.72 10.27 -6.02
N SER A 179 12.71 11.09 -6.34
CA SER A 179 12.76 11.96 -7.52
C SER A 179 12.65 13.45 -7.21
N TYR A 180 12.22 13.82 -6.01
CA TYR A 180 11.85 15.19 -5.62
C TYR A 180 10.67 15.77 -6.41
N ILE A 181 9.97 14.96 -7.22
CA ILE A 181 8.69 15.35 -7.83
C ILE A 181 7.64 15.43 -6.73
N GLN A 182 6.90 16.52 -6.67
CA GLN A 182 5.73 16.60 -5.79
C GLN A 182 4.67 15.63 -6.30
N ALA A 183 4.53 14.49 -5.65
CA ALA A 183 3.57 13.46 -6.03
C ALA A 183 2.50 13.29 -4.95
N GLU A 184 1.25 13.11 -5.36
CA GLU A 184 0.14 12.86 -4.46
C GLU A 184 -0.74 11.73 -4.98
N GLY A 185 -1.30 10.95 -4.03
CA GLY A 185 -2.28 9.89 -4.33
C GLY A 185 -3.70 10.35 -4.01
N PHE A 186 -4.63 10.10 -4.91
CA PHE A 186 -6.03 10.48 -4.75
C PHE A 186 -6.99 9.31 -4.97
N ALA A 187 -8.07 9.30 -4.21
CA ALA A 187 -9.23 8.51 -4.58
C ALA A 187 -9.84 9.08 -5.85
N GLY A 188 -9.95 8.27 -6.92
CA GLY A 188 -10.42 8.73 -8.22
C GLY A 188 -11.76 9.47 -8.17
N GLY A 189 -12.68 9.07 -7.25
CA GLY A 189 -13.96 9.74 -7.07
C GLY A 189 -13.87 11.13 -6.45
N GLU A 190 -12.79 11.44 -5.73
CA GLU A 190 -12.62 12.72 -5.02
C GLU A 190 -11.94 13.80 -5.89
N LEU A 191 -11.45 13.43 -7.09
CA LEU A 191 -10.79 14.40 -7.98
C LEU A 191 -11.61 15.67 -8.24
N LYS A 192 -12.92 15.50 -8.42
CA LYS A 192 -13.84 16.63 -8.70
C LYS A 192 -13.97 17.63 -7.56
N HIS A 193 -13.63 17.22 -6.34
CA HIS A 193 -13.86 18.03 -5.13
C HIS A 193 -12.67 18.96 -4.78
N GLY A 194 -11.92 19.39 -5.80
CA GLY A 194 -10.84 20.38 -5.65
C GLY A 194 -9.58 20.01 -6.42
N THR A 195 -9.05 18.80 -6.26
CA THR A 195 -7.76 18.36 -6.82
C THR A 195 -7.68 18.46 -8.33
N ILE A 196 -8.80 18.30 -9.03
CA ILE A 196 -8.87 18.42 -10.49
C ILE A 196 -8.45 19.83 -10.99
N ALA A 197 -8.48 20.84 -10.13
CA ALA A 197 -7.99 22.18 -10.45
C ALA A 197 -6.47 22.25 -10.64
N LEU A 198 -5.73 21.27 -10.11
CA LEU A 198 -4.27 21.14 -10.24
C LEU A 198 -3.85 20.46 -11.55
N ILE A 199 -4.81 19.96 -12.33
CA ILE A 199 -4.56 19.28 -13.59
C ILE A 199 -4.45 20.31 -14.71
N GLU A 200 -3.25 20.44 -15.24
CA GLU A 200 -2.90 21.28 -16.39
C GLU A 200 -2.52 20.42 -17.59
N ASP A 201 -2.36 21.04 -18.76
CA ASP A 201 -1.91 20.32 -19.96
C ASP A 201 -0.56 19.63 -19.74
N GLY A 202 -0.50 18.35 -20.05
CA GLY A 202 0.68 17.49 -19.87
C GLY A 202 0.99 17.13 -18.42
N THR A 203 0.10 17.37 -17.43
CA THR A 203 0.25 16.89 -16.06
C THR A 203 0.27 15.34 -16.02
N PRO A 204 1.31 14.71 -15.47
CA PRO A 204 1.37 13.25 -15.37
C PRO A 204 0.33 12.70 -14.38
N ILE A 205 -0.48 11.78 -14.85
CA ILE A 205 -1.44 11.01 -14.03
C ILE A 205 -1.14 9.54 -14.18
N ILE A 206 -0.83 8.86 -13.08
CA ILE A 206 -0.66 7.41 -13.02
C ILE A 206 -1.95 6.82 -12.45
N ALA A 207 -2.69 6.08 -13.25
CA ALA A 207 -3.95 5.45 -12.87
C ALA A 207 -3.73 3.97 -12.57
N LEU A 208 -4.08 3.53 -11.36
CA LEU A 208 -4.05 2.13 -10.95
C LEU A 208 -5.45 1.53 -11.09
N ASN A 209 -5.64 0.58 -11.99
CA ASN A 209 -6.93 -0.02 -12.33
C ASN A 209 -6.92 -1.55 -12.20
N THR A 210 -6.66 -2.03 -10.99
CA THR A 210 -6.57 -3.46 -10.70
C THR A 210 -7.78 -4.03 -9.95
N VAL A 211 -8.61 -3.18 -9.33
CA VAL A 211 -9.83 -3.57 -8.64
C VAL A 211 -10.98 -3.70 -9.64
N TYR A 212 -11.41 -4.94 -9.93
CA TYR A 212 -12.43 -5.21 -10.94
C TYR A 212 -13.74 -4.44 -10.70
N LYS A 213 -14.24 -4.48 -9.46
CA LYS A 213 -15.52 -3.85 -9.07
C LYS A 213 -15.58 -2.34 -9.35
N THR A 214 -14.44 -1.65 -9.31
CA THR A 214 -14.38 -0.19 -9.48
C THR A 214 -13.75 0.24 -10.80
N SER A 215 -13.39 -0.71 -11.67
CA SER A 215 -12.67 -0.45 -12.91
C SER A 215 -13.37 0.58 -13.80
N GLU A 216 -14.65 0.40 -14.11
CA GLU A 216 -15.38 1.33 -14.98
C GLU A 216 -15.53 2.74 -14.36
N LEU A 217 -15.66 2.82 -13.03
CA LEU A 217 -15.69 4.10 -12.32
C LEU A 217 -14.36 4.82 -12.42
N LEU A 218 -13.24 4.08 -12.32
CA LEU A 218 -11.92 4.68 -12.49
C LEU A 218 -11.67 5.08 -13.95
N ARG A 219 -12.14 4.28 -14.93
CA ARG A 219 -12.08 4.65 -16.35
C ARG A 219 -12.79 5.97 -16.63
N SER A 220 -13.95 6.20 -15.99
CA SER A 220 -14.64 7.50 -16.08
C SER A 220 -13.77 8.64 -15.51
N ASN A 221 -13.12 8.43 -14.38
CA ASN A 221 -12.24 9.43 -13.80
C ASN A 221 -11.01 9.71 -14.70
N ILE A 222 -10.48 8.69 -15.37
CA ILE A 222 -9.40 8.84 -16.36
C ILE A 222 -9.83 9.77 -17.50
N GLU A 223 -11.03 9.59 -18.07
CA GLU A 223 -11.52 10.46 -19.14
C GLU A 223 -11.75 11.91 -18.66
N GLU A 224 -12.13 12.10 -17.39
CA GLU A 224 -12.28 13.43 -16.81
C GLU A 224 -10.96 14.22 -16.74
N VAL A 225 -9.88 13.58 -16.28
CA VAL A 225 -8.56 14.22 -16.21
C VAL A 225 -7.93 14.37 -17.59
N LYS A 226 -8.19 13.42 -18.50
CA LYS A 226 -7.77 13.48 -19.89
C LYS A 226 -8.39 14.67 -20.62
N ALA A 227 -9.66 14.95 -20.38
CA ALA A 227 -10.36 16.12 -20.96
C ALA A 227 -9.74 17.46 -20.51
N ARG A 228 -8.92 17.47 -19.44
CA ARG A 228 -8.16 18.64 -18.96
C ARG A 228 -6.72 18.68 -19.47
N GLY A 229 -6.34 17.79 -20.36
CA GLY A 229 -5.01 17.75 -20.94
C GLY A 229 -4.00 16.92 -20.16
N ALA A 230 -4.41 16.12 -19.16
CA ALA A 230 -3.50 15.24 -18.43
C ALA A 230 -2.80 14.25 -19.35
N ASN A 231 -1.52 14.02 -19.10
CA ASN A 231 -0.75 12.93 -19.70
C ASN A 231 -0.89 11.67 -18.84
N ILE A 232 -1.65 10.70 -19.33
CA ILE A 232 -2.11 9.58 -18.52
C ILE A 232 -1.34 8.31 -18.81
N PHE A 233 -0.89 7.67 -17.75
CA PHE A 233 -0.30 6.35 -17.72
C PHE A 233 -1.17 5.40 -16.91
N VAL A 234 -1.60 4.29 -17.52
CA VAL A 234 -2.51 3.32 -16.87
C VAL A 234 -1.79 2.02 -16.60
N ILE A 235 -1.85 1.58 -15.34
CA ILE A 235 -1.53 0.22 -14.90
C ILE A 235 -2.85 -0.49 -14.65
N SER A 236 -3.15 -1.49 -15.47
CA SER A 236 -4.33 -2.33 -15.33
C SER A 236 -3.95 -3.79 -15.09
N ARG A 237 -4.92 -4.64 -14.94
CA ARG A 237 -4.74 -6.09 -14.90
C ARG A 237 -5.50 -6.76 -16.05
N SER A 238 -5.15 -8.00 -16.37
CA SER A 238 -5.95 -8.84 -17.26
C SER A 238 -7.38 -8.94 -16.77
N GLY A 239 -8.32 -8.57 -17.66
CA GLY A 239 -9.77 -8.48 -17.39
C GLY A 239 -10.30 -7.08 -17.08
N THR A 240 -9.41 -6.07 -16.92
CA THR A 240 -9.80 -4.65 -16.83
C THR A 240 -9.04 -3.76 -17.84
N GLU A 241 -8.17 -4.37 -18.64
CA GLU A 241 -7.33 -3.68 -19.60
C GLU A 241 -8.12 -3.07 -20.76
N LYS A 242 -7.58 -1.98 -21.31
CA LYS A 242 -7.96 -1.40 -22.60
C LYS A 242 -6.72 -1.29 -23.48
N GLU A 243 -6.93 -1.18 -24.79
CA GLU A 243 -5.89 -1.22 -25.84
C GLU A 243 -4.69 -0.27 -25.57
N ASN A 244 -4.95 0.87 -24.92
CA ASN A 244 -3.94 1.90 -24.68
C ASN A 244 -3.35 1.87 -23.26
N ASP A 245 -3.57 0.82 -22.48
CA ASP A 245 -2.96 0.69 -21.17
C ASP A 245 -1.47 0.35 -21.31
N GLN A 246 -0.62 1.07 -20.59
CA GLN A 246 0.84 0.96 -20.76
C GLN A 246 1.42 -0.28 -20.07
N ILE A 247 0.85 -0.66 -18.91
CA ILE A 247 1.19 -1.89 -18.20
C ILE A 247 -0.09 -2.68 -17.94
N VAL A 248 -0.08 -3.95 -18.31
CA VAL A 248 -1.14 -4.90 -17.97
C VAL A 248 -0.52 -5.98 -17.09
N LEU A 249 -0.94 -6.02 -15.83
CA LEU A 249 -0.52 -7.03 -14.88
C LEU A 249 -1.22 -8.36 -15.16
N PRO A 250 -0.58 -9.49 -14.85
CA PRO A 250 -1.19 -10.80 -15.04
C PRO A 250 -2.43 -10.98 -14.15
N LEU A 251 -3.29 -11.93 -14.52
CA LEU A 251 -4.45 -12.26 -13.71
C LEU A 251 -4.04 -12.96 -12.42
N LEU A 252 -4.17 -12.26 -11.30
CA LEU A 252 -3.94 -12.75 -9.94
C LEU A 252 -5.23 -12.65 -9.11
N ALA A 253 -5.24 -13.22 -7.91
CA ALA A 253 -6.28 -12.93 -6.93
C ALA A 253 -6.25 -11.43 -6.58
N GLU A 254 -7.42 -10.80 -6.48
CA GLU A 254 -7.52 -9.33 -6.33
C GLU A 254 -6.76 -8.81 -5.11
N GLU A 255 -6.72 -9.58 -4.03
CA GLU A 255 -5.97 -9.22 -2.81
C GLU A 255 -4.44 -9.19 -2.98
N MET A 256 -3.89 -9.70 -4.11
CA MET A 256 -2.46 -9.73 -4.39
C MET A 256 -1.94 -8.45 -5.07
N TYR A 257 -2.79 -7.70 -5.76
CA TYR A 257 -2.36 -6.51 -6.51
C TYR A 257 -1.72 -5.39 -5.67
N PRO A 258 -2.03 -5.21 -4.38
CA PRO A 258 -1.30 -4.26 -3.54
C PRO A 258 0.17 -4.59 -3.28
N LEU A 259 0.61 -5.84 -3.51
CA LEU A 259 2.02 -6.28 -3.44
C LEU A 259 2.81 -5.78 -4.62
#